data_298e21f1854b4f6e762285203685fcaf
#
_entry.id   298e21f1854b4f6e762285203685fcaf
#
_cell.length_a   1.000
_cell.length_b   1.000
_cell.length_c   1.000
_cell.angle_alpha   90.00
_cell.angle_beta   90.00
_cell.angle_gamma   90.00
#
_symmetry.space_group_name_H-M   'P 1'
#
loop_
_entity.id
_entity.type
_entity.pdbx_description
1 polymer ?
#
loop_
_entity_poly.entity_id
_entity_poly.type
_entity_poly.pdbx_seq_one_letter_code
_entity_poly.pdbx_strand_id
1 'polypeptide(L)'
;MNTKLVIALALFCIAGFLPAAADSSVLGKHPIPSYTDFSGLNKSPGRMEKTYRLREFRAYRPQEDLRKKLKINNYSGYENPTGIAFEPGEQISIRMEGSPRTKVEFIVRDFRHPGQETRFPLQSGTNNFQVRHFGHGYVNYRDSDPDTAPPIKMQIKGGYINGVFTRHDNAKVWKYLLKNARSEMFDIIGQRTQWVLDTKALRSQCPEKGPELVKLYDRQMQLEQQLLGWEWEGIHPGNHILGRANWNTSTYMHADGMGASFVITSTPGLVNVDGTRKGGAWGTSHEFGHINQTRPGMMWTGTCETTVNIFSQLVNYDFNPQEVRLEHEKCSALEGHWVRGGRFDCYVNSAIVNRELWQFQKGPDDGNRKPGAICGDCFVILCPMWQMYLYNTVALGNELFYPRIFKNVRDTDESTWTVGQIRMKYLDRCCDAAQLDFSDFFLHAGMLAVMNRFVNDYGSHWMTITEDMCAAALKHASQYPKPESPVIFYINVNNVEIYRDKLDIEPSPGFKPTIVNAPFPHFTVPADQWKNAVAFEVYKNDELVRICLRGLNQQDNQSTDVFLPEGSTRVMAVSWDGKRYTIYNTRGGGIDNKPDSASGPGFLSAPAKKAKKEKKKKAWRSVTTGD
;
A
#
# COMPACT_ATOMS: atom_id res chain seq x y z
N MET A 1 -55.30 25.13 24.88
CA MET A 1 -55.12 24.17 23.76
C MET A 1 -53.63 24.10 23.46
N ASN A 2 -53.10 23.08 23.88
CA ASN A 2 -51.88 22.32 23.54
C ASN A 2 -50.72 22.96 22.76
N THR A 3 -49.77 23.43 23.54
CA THR A 3 -48.39 23.82 23.17
C THR A 3 -47.43 22.58 23.09
N LYS A 4 -47.96 21.38 22.86
CA LYS A 4 -47.16 20.12 22.84
C LYS A 4 -47.03 19.46 21.47
N LEU A 5 -47.47 20.15 20.38
CA LEU A 5 -47.42 19.54 19.03
C LEU A 5 -46.46 20.21 18.05
N VAL A 6 -45.61 21.14 18.47
CA VAL A 6 -44.64 21.83 17.59
C VAL A 6 -43.21 21.40 17.83
N ILE A 7 -42.92 20.60 18.89
CA ILE A 7 -41.56 20.11 19.20
C ILE A 7 -41.28 18.73 18.55
N ALA A 8 -42.30 18.04 18.05
CA ALA A 8 -42.13 16.69 17.45
C ALA A 8 -41.79 16.67 15.95
N LEU A 9 -41.87 17.82 15.24
CA LEU A 9 -41.52 17.89 13.81
C LEU A 9 -40.15 18.48 13.50
N ALA A 10 -39.46 19.05 14.48
CA ALA A 10 -38.09 19.58 14.30
C ALA A 10 -36.98 18.57 14.63
N LEU A 11 -37.32 17.40 15.18
CA LEU A 11 -36.37 16.34 15.54
C LEU A 11 -36.28 15.21 14.49
N PHE A 12 -37.04 15.29 13.38
CA PHE A 12 -37.03 14.26 12.32
C PHE A 12 -36.20 14.62 11.09
N CYS A 13 -35.61 15.84 11.05
CA CYS A 13 -34.77 16.28 9.91
C CYS A 13 -33.27 16.34 10.21
N ILE A 14 -32.81 16.00 11.43
CA ILE A 14 -31.38 15.97 11.76
C ILE A 14 -30.85 14.53 11.96
N ALA A 15 -31.70 13.53 11.88
CA ALA A 15 -31.29 12.11 12.00
C ALA A 15 -30.88 11.44 10.67
N GLY A 16 -30.58 12.21 9.62
CA GLY A 16 -30.40 11.69 8.27
C GLY A 16 -28.99 11.77 7.69
N PHE A 17 -27.98 12.30 8.37
CA PHE A 17 -26.62 12.41 7.79
C PHE A 17 -25.52 12.25 8.84
N LEU A 18 -25.62 11.24 9.67
CA LEU A 18 -24.38 10.66 10.21
C LEU A 18 -23.93 9.64 9.16
N PRO A 19 -22.69 9.70 8.65
CA PRO A 19 -22.16 8.57 7.90
C PRO A 19 -22.35 7.36 8.81
N ALA A 20 -23.05 6.33 8.32
CA ALA A 20 -23.17 5.10 9.06
C ALA A 20 -21.74 4.66 9.41
N ALA A 21 -21.42 4.66 10.70
CA ALA A 21 -20.16 4.13 11.16
C ALA A 21 -20.02 2.76 10.50
N ALA A 22 -18.95 2.55 9.75
CA ALA A 22 -18.73 1.28 9.09
C ALA A 22 -18.76 0.22 10.19
N ASP A 23 -19.59 -0.79 10.02
CA ASP A 23 -19.61 -1.89 10.97
C ASP A 23 -18.30 -2.66 10.84
N SER A 24 -17.30 -2.27 11.64
CA SER A 24 -15.99 -2.91 11.74
C SER A 24 -16.09 -4.41 12.01
N SER A 25 -17.26 -4.83 12.51
CA SER A 25 -17.57 -6.23 12.75
C SER A 25 -17.68 -7.08 11.48
N VAL A 26 -17.78 -6.48 10.30
CA VAL A 26 -17.93 -7.20 9.02
C VAL A 26 -16.58 -7.59 8.41
N LEU A 27 -15.51 -6.82 8.70
CA LEU A 27 -14.18 -7.13 8.20
C LEU A 27 -13.60 -8.36 8.92
N GLY A 28 -13.20 -9.37 8.17
CA GLY A 28 -12.52 -10.56 8.70
C GLY A 28 -13.39 -11.70 9.22
N LYS A 29 -14.72 -11.63 9.12
CA LYS A 29 -15.64 -12.67 9.64
C LYS A 29 -15.83 -13.88 8.74
N HIS A 30 -15.50 -13.80 7.48
CA HIS A 30 -15.74 -14.89 6.54
C HIS A 30 -14.56 -15.87 6.51
N PRO A 31 -14.78 -17.16 6.73
CA PRO A 31 -13.73 -18.16 6.60
C PRO A 31 -13.27 -18.25 5.15
N ILE A 32 -11.94 -18.27 4.92
CA ILE A 32 -11.39 -18.51 3.60
C ILE A 32 -11.48 -20.00 3.31
N PRO A 33 -12.08 -20.42 2.18
CA PRO A 33 -12.12 -21.82 1.79
C PRO A 33 -10.69 -22.37 1.63
N SER A 34 -10.47 -23.58 2.08
CA SER A 34 -9.25 -24.34 1.81
C SER A 34 -9.61 -25.46 0.84
N TYR A 35 -9.18 -25.31 -0.40
CA TYR A 35 -9.53 -26.30 -1.43
C TYR A 35 -8.83 -27.64 -1.18
N THR A 36 -7.52 -27.64 -0.90
CA THR A 36 -6.82 -28.86 -0.48
C THR A 36 -6.62 -28.86 1.03
N ASP A 37 -7.03 -29.95 1.69
CA ASP A 37 -6.82 -30.11 3.13
C ASP A 37 -5.40 -30.59 3.43
N PHE A 38 -4.61 -29.71 4.02
CA PHE A 38 -3.26 -30.01 4.51
C PHE A 38 -3.21 -30.37 6.00
N SER A 39 -4.34 -30.35 6.72
CA SER A 39 -4.40 -30.45 8.20
C SER A 39 -3.86 -31.75 8.78
N GLY A 40 -3.86 -32.82 8.00
CA GLY A 40 -3.41 -34.16 8.44
C GLY A 40 -1.98 -34.51 8.04
N LEU A 41 -1.31 -33.66 7.25
CA LEU A 41 -0.09 -34.04 6.54
C LEU A 41 1.06 -34.45 7.46
N ASN A 42 1.26 -33.73 8.55
CA ASN A 42 2.41 -33.91 9.46
C ASN A 42 2.04 -34.42 10.86
N LYS A 43 0.84 -34.99 11.06
CA LYS A 43 0.38 -35.43 12.40
C LYS A 43 1.24 -36.51 13.05
N SER A 44 1.92 -37.32 12.27
CA SER A 44 2.73 -38.42 12.78
C SER A 44 4.00 -38.57 11.93
N PRO A 45 5.18 -38.19 12.43
CA PRO A 45 6.43 -38.36 11.70
C PRO A 45 6.66 -39.79 11.20
N GLY A 46 6.32 -40.82 11.99
CA GLY A 46 6.46 -42.21 11.58
C GLY A 46 5.48 -42.67 10.48
N ARG A 47 4.49 -41.85 10.11
CA ARG A 47 3.53 -42.10 9.03
C ARG A 47 3.68 -41.16 7.85
N MET A 48 4.64 -40.23 7.89
CA MET A 48 4.82 -39.24 6.85
C MET A 48 4.98 -39.86 5.48
N GLU A 49 5.78 -40.93 5.35
CA GLU A 49 5.96 -41.66 4.08
C GLU A 49 4.60 -42.00 3.44
N LYS A 50 3.71 -42.63 4.21
CA LYS A 50 2.38 -42.99 3.73
C LYS A 50 1.54 -41.77 3.39
N THR A 51 1.57 -40.74 4.23
CA THR A 51 0.75 -39.52 4.06
C THR A 51 1.16 -38.73 2.85
N TYR A 52 2.48 -38.54 2.60
CA TYR A 52 2.96 -37.82 1.42
C TYR A 52 2.77 -38.62 0.13
N ARG A 53 2.89 -39.95 0.18
CA ARG A 53 2.76 -40.84 -0.99
C ARG A 53 1.33 -41.07 -1.44
N LEU A 54 0.34 -40.94 -0.56
CA LEU A 54 -1.08 -41.18 -0.86
C LEU A 54 -1.91 -40.03 -0.34
N ARG A 55 -2.36 -39.16 -1.22
CA ARG A 55 -3.10 -37.94 -0.88
C ARG A 55 -4.25 -37.68 -1.83
N GLU A 56 -5.23 -36.94 -1.31
CA GLU A 56 -6.28 -36.28 -2.06
C GLU A 56 -5.86 -34.85 -2.38
N PHE A 57 -6.12 -34.42 -3.61
CA PHE A 57 -5.89 -33.06 -4.10
C PHE A 57 -7.20 -32.50 -4.64
N ARG A 58 -7.46 -31.23 -4.35
CA ARG A 58 -8.62 -30.50 -4.87
C ARG A 58 -8.19 -29.44 -5.86
N ALA A 59 -9.15 -29.02 -6.70
CA ALA A 59 -8.92 -27.97 -7.66
C ALA A 59 -8.77 -26.62 -6.98
N TYR A 60 -8.07 -25.73 -7.65
CA TYR A 60 -8.01 -24.29 -7.36
C TYR A 60 -8.54 -23.51 -8.57
N ARG A 61 -8.93 -22.24 -8.38
CA ARG A 61 -9.36 -21.40 -9.50
C ARG A 61 -8.23 -21.17 -10.49
N PRO A 62 -8.52 -21.09 -11.80
CA PRO A 62 -7.55 -20.64 -12.77
C PRO A 62 -7.06 -19.23 -12.43
N GLN A 63 -5.76 -18.99 -12.53
CA GLN A 63 -5.17 -17.68 -12.25
C GLN A 63 -5.76 -16.57 -13.13
N GLU A 64 -6.02 -16.88 -14.39
CA GLU A 64 -6.57 -15.93 -15.35
C GLU A 64 -7.98 -15.47 -14.96
N ASP A 65 -8.82 -16.35 -14.40
CA ASP A 65 -10.16 -16.01 -13.94
C ASP A 65 -10.08 -15.01 -12.76
N LEU A 66 -9.15 -15.24 -11.83
CA LEU A 66 -8.89 -14.32 -10.72
C LEU A 66 -8.34 -12.98 -11.23
N ARG A 67 -7.35 -13.02 -12.11
CA ARG A 67 -6.74 -11.82 -12.70
C ARG A 67 -7.77 -10.93 -13.36
N LYS A 68 -8.64 -11.50 -14.19
CA LYS A 68 -9.70 -10.77 -14.89
C LYS A 68 -10.74 -10.22 -13.92
N LYS A 69 -11.28 -11.07 -13.05
CA LYS A 69 -12.35 -10.72 -12.12
C LYS A 69 -11.93 -9.66 -11.12
N LEU A 70 -10.72 -9.78 -10.57
CA LEU A 70 -10.23 -8.94 -9.49
C LEU A 70 -9.33 -7.79 -9.98
N LYS A 71 -9.02 -7.75 -11.28
CA LYS A 71 -8.12 -6.76 -11.90
C LYS A 71 -6.76 -6.67 -11.21
N ILE A 72 -6.24 -7.81 -10.81
CA ILE A 72 -4.95 -7.98 -10.14
C ILE A 72 -3.93 -8.68 -11.04
N ASN A 73 -2.73 -8.95 -10.51
CA ASN A 73 -1.76 -9.84 -11.13
C ASN A 73 -2.04 -11.32 -10.77
N ASN A 74 -1.17 -12.24 -11.13
CA ASN A 74 -1.39 -13.67 -10.95
C ASN A 74 -1.12 -14.14 -9.52
N TYR A 75 -1.94 -15.08 -9.08
CA TYR A 75 -1.72 -15.92 -7.89
C TYR A 75 -0.79 -17.10 -8.22
N SER A 76 -0.51 -17.96 -7.21
CA SER A 76 0.37 -19.12 -7.38
C SER A 76 -0.07 -20.06 -8.50
N GLY A 77 0.89 -20.48 -9.31
CA GLY A 77 0.73 -21.59 -10.25
C GLY A 77 0.98 -22.97 -9.63
N TYR A 78 1.37 -23.04 -8.34
CA TYR A 78 1.93 -24.23 -7.67
C TYR A 78 1.17 -24.59 -6.39
N GLU A 79 -0.14 -24.42 -6.39
CA GLU A 79 -1.04 -24.48 -5.21
C GLU A 79 -1.00 -25.80 -4.41
N ASN A 80 -0.71 -26.91 -5.07
CA ASN A 80 -0.73 -28.25 -4.47
C ASN A 80 0.69 -28.83 -4.37
N PRO A 81 1.57 -28.33 -3.46
CA PRO A 81 2.88 -28.95 -3.25
C PRO A 81 2.73 -30.38 -2.71
N THR A 82 3.46 -31.28 -3.31
CA THR A 82 3.45 -32.68 -2.87
C THR A 82 4.34 -32.92 -1.66
N GLY A 83 5.34 -32.06 -1.43
CA GLY A 83 6.39 -32.25 -0.43
C GLY A 83 7.40 -33.33 -0.81
N ILE A 84 7.39 -33.75 -2.07
CA ILE A 84 8.31 -34.72 -2.64
C ILE A 84 9.25 -33.99 -3.60
N ALA A 85 10.55 -34.22 -3.44
CA ALA A 85 11.57 -33.72 -4.34
C ALA A 85 12.14 -34.89 -5.16
N PHE A 86 12.57 -34.58 -6.37
CA PHE A 86 13.01 -35.56 -7.37
C PHE A 86 14.39 -35.19 -7.89
N GLU A 87 15.23 -36.19 -8.12
CA GLU A 87 16.54 -36.03 -8.70
C GLU A 87 16.51 -36.30 -10.24
N PRO A 88 17.44 -35.73 -11.01
CA PRO A 88 17.53 -36.00 -12.43
C PRO A 88 17.70 -37.50 -12.72
N GLY A 89 16.97 -38.03 -13.72
CA GLY A 89 17.03 -39.42 -14.11
C GLY A 89 16.06 -40.35 -13.35
N GLU A 90 15.47 -39.90 -12.23
CA GLU A 90 14.53 -40.73 -11.47
C GLU A 90 13.28 -41.05 -12.27
N GLN A 91 12.76 -42.27 -12.05
CA GLN A 91 11.44 -42.70 -12.56
C GLN A 91 10.35 -42.38 -11.55
N ILE A 92 9.36 -41.61 -11.97
CA ILE A 92 8.14 -41.32 -11.20
C ILE A 92 7.02 -42.22 -11.71
N SER A 93 6.28 -42.83 -10.77
CA SER A 93 5.03 -43.52 -11.09
C SER A 93 3.90 -42.90 -10.27
N ILE A 94 2.90 -42.34 -10.96
CA ILE A 94 1.74 -41.70 -10.34
C ILE A 94 0.49 -42.47 -10.75
N ARG A 95 -0.20 -43.05 -9.76
CA ARG A 95 -1.55 -43.59 -9.93
C ARG A 95 -2.54 -42.52 -9.50
N MET A 96 -3.32 -42.03 -10.47
CA MET A 96 -4.39 -41.06 -10.23
C MET A 96 -5.75 -41.76 -10.28
N GLU A 97 -6.56 -41.52 -9.25
CA GLU A 97 -7.95 -41.96 -9.15
C GLU A 97 -8.87 -40.73 -9.03
N GLY A 98 -10.03 -40.81 -9.66
CA GLY A 98 -11.01 -39.73 -9.74
C GLY A 98 -11.34 -39.36 -11.19
N SER A 99 -12.33 -38.49 -11.33
CA SER A 99 -12.83 -38.04 -12.65
C SER A 99 -12.82 -36.50 -12.70
N PRO A 100 -11.63 -35.88 -12.83
CA PRO A 100 -11.54 -34.43 -12.90
C PRO A 100 -12.24 -33.92 -14.17
N ARG A 101 -12.91 -32.76 -14.07
CA ARG A 101 -13.58 -32.12 -15.22
C ARG A 101 -12.59 -31.42 -16.15
N THR A 102 -11.39 -31.15 -15.67
CA THR A 102 -10.36 -30.41 -16.37
C THR A 102 -9.05 -31.21 -16.42
N LYS A 103 -8.11 -30.75 -17.22
CA LYS A 103 -6.76 -31.31 -17.27
C LYS A 103 -6.06 -31.24 -15.92
N VAL A 104 -5.42 -32.32 -15.53
CA VAL A 104 -4.50 -32.37 -14.40
C VAL A 104 -3.09 -32.59 -14.90
N GLU A 105 -2.14 -31.86 -14.35
CA GLU A 105 -0.72 -32.00 -14.65
C GLU A 105 0.08 -32.23 -13.37
N PHE A 106 1.13 -33.02 -13.47
CA PHE A 106 2.18 -33.08 -12.46
C PHE A 106 3.34 -32.20 -12.89
N ILE A 107 3.75 -31.27 -12.03
CA ILE A 107 4.82 -30.33 -12.31
C ILE A 107 6.03 -30.71 -11.46
N VAL A 108 7.21 -30.80 -12.07
CA VAL A 108 8.49 -30.81 -11.37
C VAL A 108 9.15 -29.47 -11.60
N ARG A 109 9.37 -28.69 -10.54
CA ARG A 109 9.88 -27.31 -10.59
C ARG A 109 11.10 -27.13 -9.71
N ASP A 110 12.18 -26.62 -10.31
CA ASP A 110 13.34 -26.07 -9.58
C ASP A 110 13.29 -24.53 -9.61
N PHE A 111 12.98 -23.90 -8.49
CA PHE A 111 12.97 -22.43 -8.39
C PHE A 111 14.36 -21.80 -8.32
N ARG A 112 15.41 -22.60 -8.09
CA ARG A 112 16.78 -22.11 -8.08
C ARG A 112 17.28 -21.75 -9.48
N HIS A 113 16.70 -22.41 -10.48
CA HIS A 113 17.09 -22.25 -11.87
C HIS A 113 15.92 -21.79 -12.74
N PRO A 114 15.94 -20.54 -13.27
CA PRO A 114 14.92 -20.07 -14.18
C PRO A 114 14.73 -21.01 -15.37
N GLY A 115 13.46 -21.34 -15.68
CA GLY A 115 13.12 -22.22 -16.80
C GLY A 115 13.22 -23.72 -16.53
N GLN A 116 13.73 -24.18 -15.41
CA GLN A 116 13.72 -25.60 -15.03
C GLN A 116 12.36 -26.02 -14.48
N GLU A 117 11.45 -26.28 -15.39
CA GLU A 117 10.13 -26.79 -15.13
C GLU A 117 9.76 -27.86 -16.16
N THR A 118 9.23 -28.98 -15.72
CA THR A 118 8.65 -30.01 -16.60
C THR A 118 7.23 -30.29 -16.15
N ARG A 119 6.31 -30.33 -17.11
CA ARG A 119 4.90 -30.64 -16.90
C ARG A 119 4.57 -31.97 -17.53
N PHE A 120 3.94 -32.84 -16.76
CA PHE A 120 3.49 -34.14 -17.20
C PHE A 120 1.96 -34.18 -17.13
N PRO A 121 1.24 -34.28 -18.27
CA PRO A 121 -0.20 -34.45 -18.25
C PRO A 121 -0.55 -35.82 -17.63
N LEU A 122 -1.53 -35.81 -16.71
CA LEU A 122 -1.98 -37.00 -16.04
C LEU A 122 -3.30 -37.50 -16.64
N GLN A 123 -3.43 -38.83 -16.69
CA GLN A 123 -4.68 -39.53 -16.98
C GLN A 123 -5.06 -40.40 -15.79
N SER A 124 -6.34 -40.78 -15.69
CA SER A 124 -6.80 -41.77 -14.71
C SER A 124 -6.02 -43.07 -14.88
N GLY A 125 -5.62 -43.68 -13.79
CA GLY A 125 -4.77 -44.86 -13.77
C GLY A 125 -3.29 -44.53 -13.55
N THR A 126 -2.39 -45.37 -14.05
CA THR A 126 -0.95 -45.27 -13.78
C THR A 126 -0.24 -44.48 -14.90
N ASN A 127 0.50 -43.47 -14.49
CA ASN A 127 1.31 -42.61 -15.35
C ASN A 127 2.78 -42.75 -14.92
N ASN A 128 3.68 -42.97 -15.88
CA ASN A 128 5.11 -43.17 -15.64
C ASN A 128 5.92 -42.14 -16.41
N PHE A 129 6.85 -41.47 -15.73
CA PHE A 129 7.67 -40.40 -16.26
C PHE A 129 9.13 -40.53 -15.81
N GLN A 130 10.05 -39.99 -16.58
CA GLN A 130 11.42 -39.77 -16.14
C GLN A 130 11.65 -38.29 -15.89
N VAL A 131 12.21 -37.96 -14.73
CA VAL A 131 12.56 -36.58 -14.33
C VAL A 131 13.82 -36.15 -15.09
N ARG A 132 13.77 -34.95 -15.67
CA ARG A 132 14.89 -34.41 -16.47
C ARG A 132 15.87 -33.56 -15.65
N HIS A 133 15.36 -32.88 -14.61
CA HIS A 133 16.12 -31.99 -13.73
C HIS A 133 15.63 -32.12 -12.31
N PHE A 134 16.41 -31.64 -11.35
CA PHE A 134 15.97 -31.55 -9.97
C PHE A 134 14.71 -30.69 -9.85
N GLY A 135 13.83 -31.02 -8.90
CA GLY A 135 12.72 -30.14 -8.55
C GLY A 135 11.76 -30.72 -7.53
N HIS A 136 10.95 -29.84 -6.97
CA HIS A 136 9.80 -30.23 -6.13
C HIS A 136 8.59 -30.57 -7.01
N GLY A 137 7.80 -31.52 -6.57
CA GLY A 137 6.57 -31.94 -7.24
C GLY A 137 5.36 -31.13 -6.81
N TYR A 138 4.57 -30.68 -7.81
CA TYR A 138 3.30 -29.96 -7.60
C TYR A 138 2.20 -30.59 -8.45
N VAL A 139 0.96 -30.50 -7.99
CA VAL A 139 -0.22 -30.99 -8.74
C VAL A 139 -0.99 -29.78 -9.28
N ASN A 140 -0.93 -29.55 -10.57
CA ASN A 140 -1.69 -28.50 -11.23
C ASN A 140 -3.09 -29.02 -11.58
N TYR A 141 -4.04 -28.78 -10.68
CA TYR A 141 -5.45 -29.07 -10.87
C TYR A 141 -6.24 -27.78 -10.73
N ARG A 142 -6.86 -27.32 -11.83
CA ARG A 142 -7.59 -26.05 -11.90
C ARG A 142 -9.01 -26.27 -12.38
N ASP A 143 -9.97 -25.61 -11.75
CA ASP A 143 -11.37 -25.60 -12.15
C ASP A 143 -11.96 -24.22 -11.85
N SER A 144 -12.77 -23.67 -12.75
CA SER A 144 -13.43 -22.37 -12.53
C SER A 144 -14.45 -22.41 -11.38
N ASP A 145 -14.92 -23.62 -11.04
CA ASP A 145 -15.75 -23.87 -9.87
C ASP A 145 -15.12 -24.96 -8.97
N PRO A 146 -14.06 -24.61 -8.21
CA PRO A 146 -13.32 -25.56 -7.40
C PRO A 146 -14.14 -26.14 -6.25
N ASP A 147 -15.21 -25.46 -5.80
CA ASP A 147 -16.03 -25.90 -4.69
C ASP A 147 -16.86 -27.15 -5.03
N THR A 148 -17.21 -27.32 -6.31
CA THR A 148 -17.93 -28.49 -6.84
C THR A 148 -17.05 -29.42 -7.65
N ALA A 149 -15.79 -29.08 -7.89
CA ALA A 149 -14.86 -29.90 -8.64
C ALA A 149 -14.56 -31.22 -7.92
N PRO A 150 -14.65 -32.38 -8.59
CA PRO A 150 -14.36 -33.67 -7.97
C PRO A 150 -12.91 -33.70 -7.45
N PRO A 151 -12.64 -34.14 -6.22
CA PRO A 151 -11.27 -34.34 -5.76
C PRO A 151 -10.61 -35.50 -6.52
N ILE A 152 -9.28 -35.43 -6.62
CA ILE A 152 -8.47 -36.50 -7.18
C ILE A 152 -7.57 -37.10 -6.12
N LYS A 153 -7.42 -38.41 -6.13
CA LYS A 153 -6.54 -39.13 -5.22
C LYS A 153 -5.32 -39.60 -5.99
N MET A 154 -4.14 -39.38 -5.43
CA MET A 154 -2.89 -39.78 -6.08
C MET A 154 -2.04 -40.62 -5.15
N GLN A 155 -1.48 -41.69 -5.73
CA GLN A 155 -0.36 -42.44 -5.14
C GLN A 155 0.90 -42.11 -5.96
N ILE A 156 1.90 -41.52 -5.28
CA ILE A 156 3.14 -41.06 -5.91
C ILE A 156 4.30 -41.95 -5.45
N LYS A 157 5.01 -42.57 -6.40
CA LYS A 157 6.23 -43.35 -6.18
C LYS A 157 7.41 -42.66 -6.86
N GLY A 158 8.59 -42.77 -6.28
CA GLY A 158 9.81 -42.05 -6.70
C GLY A 158 10.07 -40.81 -5.84
N GLY A 159 11.23 -40.21 -5.97
CA GLY A 159 11.68 -39.07 -5.20
C GLY A 159 11.85 -39.35 -3.71
N TYR A 160 12.21 -38.32 -2.94
CA TYR A 160 12.30 -38.37 -1.49
C TYR A 160 11.39 -37.32 -0.85
N ILE A 161 10.94 -37.56 0.37
CA ILE A 161 10.12 -36.60 1.12
C ILE A 161 11.04 -35.50 1.63
N ASN A 162 10.80 -34.26 1.16
CA ASN A 162 11.39 -33.05 1.70
C ASN A 162 10.47 -32.41 2.75
N GLY A 163 9.18 -32.60 2.63
CA GLY A 163 8.15 -32.08 3.50
C GLY A 163 7.55 -30.76 3.01
N VAL A 164 6.39 -30.42 3.58
CA VAL A 164 5.70 -29.14 3.44
C VAL A 164 5.28 -28.72 4.85
N PHE A 165 5.64 -27.52 5.27
CA PHE A 165 5.12 -26.95 6.51
C PHE A 165 3.82 -26.20 6.24
N THR A 166 2.83 -26.38 7.11
CA THR A 166 1.49 -25.83 6.91
C THR A 166 1.04 -25.01 8.12
N ARG A 167 0.05 -24.16 7.94
CA ARG A 167 -0.57 -23.38 9.02
C ARG A 167 -1.16 -24.26 10.16
N HIS A 168 -1.36 -25.54 9.92
CA HIS A 168 -1.91 -26.50 10.90
C HIS A 168 -0.83 -27.16 11.75
N ASP A 169 0.43 -26.95 11.40
CA ASP A 169 1.56 -27.57 12.05
C ASP A 169 2.08 -26.72 13.23
N ASN A 170 2.71 -27.37 14.18
CA ASN A 170 3.28 -26.73 15.37
C ASN A 170 4.82 -26.63 15.28
N ALA A 171 5.42 -25.97 16.25
CA ALA A 171 6.88 -25.76 16.29
C ALA A 171 7.70 -27.09 16.36
N LYS A 172 7.14 -28.19 16.92
CA LYS A 172 7.84 -29.49 16.93
C LYS A 172 7.91 -30.07 15.52
N VAL A 173 6.83 -29.96 14.75
CA VAL A 173 6.79 -30.36 13.34
C VAL A 173 7.74 -29.48 12.51
N TRP A 174 7.76 -28.17 12.74
CA TRP A 174 8.69 -27.26 12.09
C TRP A 174 10.15 -27.70 12.27
N LYS A 175 10.59 -27.87 13.52
CA LYS A 175 11.95 -28.34 13.84
C LYS A 175 12.28 -29.69 13.17
N TYR A 176 11.31 -30.61 13.20
CA TYR A 176 11.49 -31.92 12.59
C TYR A 176 11.68 -31.83 11.07
N LEU A 177 10.81 -31.08 10.38
CA LEU A 177 10.86 -30.91 8.94
C LEU A 177 12.14 -30.21 8.51
N LEU A 178 12.52 -29.10 9.16
CA LEU A 178 13.76 -28.39 8.85
C LEU A 178 15.01 -29.25 9.06
N LYS A 179 15.04 -30.02 10.14
CA LYS A 179 16.18 -30.94 10.42
C LYS A 179 16.34 -31.97 9.30
N ASN A 180 15.24 -32.51 8.77
CA ASN A 180 15.23 -33.60 7.81
C ASN A 180 15.13 -33.13 6.34
N ALA A 181 14.87 -31.86 6.08
CA ALA A 181 14.86 -31.32 4.71
C ALA A 181 16.23 -31.53 4.03
N ARG A 182 16.21 -32.07 2.82
CA ARG A 182 17.40 -32.36 2.02
C ARG A 182 17.62 -31.36 0.91
N SER A 183 16.52 -30.73 0.45
CA SER A 183 16.53 -29.70 -0.58
C SER A 183 16.92 -28.33 -0.02
N GLU A 184 17.54 -27.50 -0.85
CA GLU A 184 17.76 -26.07 -0.56
C GLU A 184 16.45 -25.28 -0.57
N MET A 185 15.42 -25.79 -1.25
CA MET A 185 14.08 -25.22 -1.29
C MET A 185 13.21 -25.86 -0.21
N PHE A 186 12.34 -25.04 0.41
CA PHE A 186 11.40 -25.51 1.40
C PHE A 186 10.01 -24.88 1.20
N ASP A 187 8.99 -25.76 1.07
CA ASP A 187 7.61 -25.34 0.83
C ASP A 187 6.87 -25.05 2.13
N ILE A 188 6.18 -23.91 2.17
CA ILE A 188 5.34 -23.49 3.30
C ILE A 188 3.96 -23.08 2.75
N ILE A 189 2.88 -23.53 3.37
CA ILE A 189 1.49 -23.22 3.03
C ILE A 189 0.81 -22.55 4.21
N GLY A 190 0.46 -21.28 4.02
CA GLY A 190 -0.41 -20.53 4.92
C GLY A 190 -1.88 -20.69 4.60
N GLN A 191 -2.67 -19.71 4.98
CA GLN A 191 -4.08 -19.59 4.61
C GLN A 191 -4.27 -18.77 3.33
N ARG A 192 -3.39 -17.78 3.13
CA ARG A 192 -3.45 -16.80 2.03
C ARG A 192 -2.18 -16.79 1.20
N THR A 193 -1.09 -17.30 1.76
CA THR A 193 0.24 -17.26 1.15
C THR A 193 0.83 -18.66 1.01
N GLN A 194 1.56 -18.85 -0.08
CA GLN A 194 2.44 -19.99 -0.31
C GLN A 194 3.86 -19.47 -0.44
N TRP A 195 4.82 -20.20 0.13
CA TRP A 195 6.22 -19.82 0.08
C TRP A 195 7.11 -20.97 -0.34
N VAL A 196 8.12 -20.65 -1.15
CA VAL A 196 9.25 -21.52 -1.43
C VAL A 196 10.52 -20.77 -1.02
N LEU A 197 11.06 -21.12 0.14
CA LEU A 197 12.14 -20.36 0.78
C LEU A 197 13.42 -21.17 0.89
N ASP A 198 14.54 -20.46 1.11
CA ASP A 198 15.84 -21.08 1.34
C ASP A 198 15.88 -21.81 2.69
N THR A 199 16.11 -23.12 2.65
CA THR A 199 16.20 -23.98 3.83
C THR A 199 17.31 -23.53 4.79
N LYS A 200 18.43 -23.01 4.26
CA LYS A 200 19.53 -22.52 5.07
C LYS A 200 19.17 -21.27 5.85
N ALA A 201 18.48 -20.32 5.22
CA ALA A 201 17.99 -19.11 5.89
C ALA A 201 16.97 -19.45 6.98
N LEU A 202 16.04 -20.38 6.70
CA LEU A 202 15.05 -20.86 7.69
C LEU A 202 15.74 -21.49 8.90
N ARG A 203 16.75 -22.33 8.69
CA ARG A 203 17.51 -22.97 9.77
C ARG A 203 18.28 -21.96 10.61
N SER A 204 18.80 -20.90 10.01
CA SER A 204 19.64 -19.92 10.71
C SER A 204 18.84 -18.83 11.42
N GLN A 205 17.77 -18.34 10.82
CA GLN A 205 17.03 -17.16 11.29
C GLN A 205 15.66 -17.48 11.91
N CYS A 206 15.09 -18.64 11.58
CA CYS A 206 13.76 -19.04 12.03
C CYS A 206 13.72 -20.50 12.52
N PRO A 207 14.70 -20.99 13.32
CA PRO A 207 14.77 -22.42 13.65
C PRO A 207 13.60 -22.93 14.48
N GLU A 208 12.86 -22.04 15.16
CA GLU A 208 11.80 -22.39 16.09
C GLU A 208 10.44 -21.75 15.79
N LYS A 209 10.41 -20.62 15.06
CA LYS A 209 9.26 -19.73 14.90
C LYS A 209 8.46 -19.98 13.59
N GLY A 210 8.39 -21.23 13.11
CA GLY A 210 7.66 -21.55 11.88
C GLY A 210 6.17 -21.20 11.92
N PRO A 211 5.43 -21.55 12.98
CA PRO A 211 4.03 -21.16 13.10
C PRO A 211 3.81 -19.64 13.11
N GLU A 212 4.71 -18.90 13.78
CA GLU A 212 4.68 -17.44 13.84
C GLU A 212 4.98 -16.83 12.49
N LEU A 213 5.92 -17.40 11.73
CA LEU A 213 6.27 -16.97 10.38
C LEU A 213 5.07 -17.09 9.43
N VAL A 214 4.38 -18.23 9.44
CA VAL A 214 3.17 -18.43 8.61
C VAL A 214 2.09 -17.44 8.98
N LYS A 215 1.83 -17.24 10.28
CA LYS A 215 0.84 -16.25 10.75
C LYS A 215 1.20 -14.82 10.34
N LEU A 216 2.48 -14.49 10.36
CA LEU A 216 2.97 -13.17 9.96
C LEU A 216 2.66 -12.89 8.49
N TYR A 217 3.01 -13.82 7.59
CA TYR A 217 2.74 -13.66 6.17
C TYR A 217 1.24 -13.67 5.84
N ASP A 218 0.47 -14.52 6.50
CA ASP A 218 -0.99 -14.54 6.33
C ASP A 218 -1.62 -13.25 6.85
N ARG A 219 -1.08 -12.62 7.92
CA ARG A 219 -1.54 -11.32 8.41
C ARG A 219 -1.23 -10.20 7.43
N GLN A 220 -0.03 -10.17 6.83
CA GLN A 220 0.31 -9.22 5.77
C GLN A 220 -0.71 -9.28 4.64
N MET A 221 -0.95 -10.48 4.13
CA MET A 221 -1.90 -10.68 3.03
C MET A 221 -3.34 -10.37 3.45
N GLN A 222 -3.72 -10.66 4.70
CA GLN A 222 -5.03 -10.29 5.23
C GLN A 222 -5.25 -8.78 5.20
N LEU A 223 -4.28 -8.00 5.68
CA LEU A 223 -4.37 -6.53 5.68
C LEU A 223 -4.53 -5.98 4.26
N GLU A 224 -3.77 -6.50 3.30
CA GLU A 224 -3.90 -6.10 1.90
C GLU A 224 -5.29 -6.45 1.33
N GLN A 225 -5.81 -7.64 1.61
CA GLN A 225 -7.13 -8.08 1.16
C GLN A 225 -8.27 -7.28 1.85
N GLN A 226 -8.09 -6.88 3.10
CA GLN A 226 -9.01 -5.99 3.80
C GLN A 226 -9.03 -4.60 3.14
N LEU A 227 -7.87 -4.04 2.82
CA LEU A 227 -7.78 -2.77 2.10
C LEU A 227 -8.46 -2.83 0.72
N LEU A 228 -8.34 -3.97 0.03
CA LEU A 228 -9.03 -4.25 -1.23
C LEU A 228 -10.56 -4.40 -1.06
N GLY A 229 -11.06 -4.54 0.15
CA GLY A 229 -12.48 -4.74 0.44
C GLY A 229 -12.97 -6.16 0.21
N TRP A 230 -12.08 -7.14 0.02
CA TRP A 230 -12.51 -8.50 -0.34
C TRP A 230 -13.27 -9.18 0.77
N GLU A 231 -12.83 -9.06 2.02
CA GLU A 231 -13.55 -9.64 3.16
C GLU A 231 -14.93 -9.00 3.33
N TRP A 232 -15.04 -7.69 3.13
CA TRP A 232 -16.32 -6.97 3.15
C TRP A 232 -17.28 -7.45 2.06
N GLU A 233 -16.77 -7.72 0.84
CA GLU A 233 -17.58 -8.21 -0.28
C GLU A 233 -17.76 -9.74 -0.27
N GLY A 234 -17.21 -10.46 0.71
CA GLY A 234 -17.23 -11.92 0.74
C GLY A 234 -16.39 -12.57 -0.37
N ILE A 235 -15.36 -11.87 -0.85
CA ILE A 235 -14.46 -12.39 -1.87
C ILE A 235 -13.36 -13.21 -1.21
N HIS A 236 -13.37 -14.50 -1.45
CA HIS A 236 -12.36 -15.44 -0.93
C HIS A 236 -11.83 -16.27 -2.09
N PRO A 237 -10.68 -15.90 -2.67
CA PRO A 237 -10.12 -16.64 -3.81
C PRO A 237 -9.83 -18.10 -3.50
N GLY A 238 -9.46 -18.41 -2.26
CA GLY A 238 -8.97 -19.73 -1.85
C GLY A 238 -7.59 -20.07 -2.39
N ASN A 239 -7.16 -19.39 -3.44
CA ASN A 239 -5.82 -19.45 -3.99
C ASN A 239 -4.83 -18.69 -3.11
N HIS A 240 -3.53 -19.06 -3.22
CA HIS A 240 -2.46 -18.43 -2.46
C HIS A 240 -1.66 -17.47 -3.33
N ILE A 241 -1.15 -16.39 -2.76
CA ILE A 241 -0.06 -15.62 -3.36
C ILE A 241 1.24 -16.34 -3.09
N LEU A 242 2.05 -16.54 -4.14
CA LEU A 242 3.37 -17.17 -4.04
C LEU A 242 4.43 -16.13 -3.70
N GLY A 243 5.13 -16.33 -2.59
CA GLY A 243 6.42 -15.71 -2.32
C GLY A 243 7.54 -16.74 -2.49
N ARG A 244 8.64 -16.36 -3.12
CA ARG A 244 9.73 -17.30 -3.36
C ARG A 244 11.11 -16.65 -3.23
N ALA A 245 12.06 -17.43 -2.74
CA ALA A 245 13.46 -17.08 -2.87
C ALA A 245 13.90 -17.11 -4.35
N ASN A 246 14.78 -16.19 -4.71
CA ASN A 246 15.39 -16.10 -6.03
C ASN A 246 16.92 -16.27 -5.89
N TRP A 247 17.42 -17.37 -6.41
CA TRP A 247 18.85 -17.67 -6.40
C TRP A 247 19.63 -16.91 -7.49
N ASN A 248 18.93 -16.28 -8.45
CA ASN A 248 19.54 -15.34 -9.38
C ASN A 248 19.73 -13.98 -8.70
N THR A 249 20.97 -13.57 -8.47
CA THR A 249 21.31 -12.35 -7.74
C THR A 249 21.24 -11.07 -8.58
N SER A 250 20.88 -11.16 -9.85
CA SER A 250 20.79 -9.99 -10.74
C SER A 250 19.59 -9.07 -10.46
N THR A 251 18.57 -9.58 -9.76
CA THR A 251 17.35 -8.83 -9.43
C THR A 251 17.09 -8.91 -7.92
N TYR A 252 16.96 -7.77 -7.26
CA TYR A 252 16.81 -7.70 -5.80
C TYR A 252 15.47 -8.26 -5.32
N MET A 253 14.38 -7.61 -5.66
CA MET A 253 13.01 -8.03 -5.39
C MET A 253 12.14 -7.66 -6.59
N HIS A 254 11.12 -8.44 -6.89
CA HIS A 254 10.15 -8.13 -7.96
C HIS A 254 8.92 -9.02 -7.87
N ALA A 255 7.80 -8.53 -8.38
CA ALA A 255 6.61 -9.34 -8.67
C ALA A 255 6.56 -9.65 -10.17
N ASP A 256 6.18 -10.88 -10.50
CA ASP A 256 6.02 -11.35 -11.88
C ASP A 256 4.76 -12.20 -12.06
N GLY A 257 4.63 -12.87 -13.20
CA GLY A 257 3.50 -13.75 -13.51
C GLY A 257 3.38 -14.99 -12.63
N MET A 258 4.36 -15.29 -11.79
CA MET A 258 4.34 -16.40 -10.84
C MET A 258 4.04 -15.98 -9.41
N GLY A 259 4.30 -14.72 -9.04
CA GLY A 259 4.19 -14.21 -7.69
C GLY A 259 5.31 -13.25 -7.31
N ALA A 260 5.57 -13.08 -6.03
CA ALA A 260 6.66 -12.26 -5.51
C ALA A 260 7.98 -13.05 -5.41
N SER A 261 9.08 -12.38 -5.73
CA SER A 261 10.41 -12.95 -5.83
C SER A 261 11.41 -12.12 -5.03
N PHE A 262 12.23 -12.77 -4.22
CA PHE A 262 13.15 -12.12 -3.29
C PHE A 262 14.55 -12.70 -3.43
N VAL A 263 15.55 -11.88 -3.73
CA VAL A 263 16.92 -12.34 -3.89
C VAL A 263 17.37 -13.15 -2.67
N ILE A 264 18.13 -14.21 -2.92
CA ILE A 264 18.55 -15.16 -1.90
C ILE A 264 19.26 -14.48 -0.70
N THR A 265 20.00 -13.42 -0.96
CA THR A 265 20.70 -12.65 0.08
C THR A 265 19.77 -11.87 1.01
N SER A 266 18.54 -11.59 0.60
CA SER A 266 17.51 -10.94 1.44
C SER A 266 16.70 -11.95 2.26
N THR A 267 16.73 -13.24 1.90
CA THR A 267 15.92 -14.29 2.55
C THR A 267 16.11 -14.36 4.07
N PRO A 268 17.35 -14.22 4.63
CA PRO A 268 17.54 -14.19 6.08
C PRO A 268 16.71 -13.10 6.79
N GLY A 269 16.59 -11.91 6.20
CA GLY A 269 15.75 -10.82 6.72
C GLY A 269 14.27 -11.15 6.66
N LEU A 270 13.82 -11.73 5.54
CA LEU A 270 12.41 -12.11 5.34
C LEU A 270 11.92 -13.11 6.38
N VAL A 271 12.73 -14.10 6.72
CA VAL A 271 12.35 -15.15 7.68
C VAL A 271 12.62 -14.78 9.14
N ASN A 272 13.16 -13.61 9.41
CA ASN A 272 13.32 -13.07 10.76
C ASN A 272 12.01 -12.47 11.26
N VAL A 273 11.21 -13.25 11.97
CA VAL A 273 9.86 -12.86 12.45
C VAL A 273 9.88 -11.56 13.25
N ASP A 274 10.84 -11.41 14.16
CA ASP A 274 10.91 -10.23 15.03
C ASP A 274 11.36 -8.98 14.26
N GLY A 275 12.33 -9.14 13.34
CA GLY A 275 12.78 -8.05 12.46
C GLY A 275 11.69 -7.59 11.50
N THR A 276 10.91 -8.53 10.96
CA THR A 276 9.80 -8.23 10.08
C THR A 276 8.72 -7.39 10.80
N ARG A 277 8.38 -7.72 12.04
CA ARG A 277 7.45 -6.93 12.87
C ARG A 277 7.95 -5.53 13.22
N LYS A 278 9.25 -5.29 13.18
CA LYS A 278 9.89 -4.00 13.49
C LYS A 278 10.15 -3.12 12.25
N GLY A 279 9.43 -3.30 11.17
CA GLY A 279 9.56 -2.53 9.94
C GLY A 279 10.13 -3.31 8.74
N GLY A 280 10.61 -4.56 8.94
CA GLY A 280 11.10 -5.41 7.85
C GLY A 280 10.03 -5.95 6.90
N ALA A 281 8.75 -5.67 7.15
CA ALA A 281 7.63 -6.12 6.33
C ALA A 281 7.47 -5.34 5.02
N TRP A 282 8.13 -4.19 4.87
CA TRP A 282 7.93 -3.30 3.70
C TRP A 282 8.14 -4.02 2.38
N GLY A 283 9.29 -4.67 2.19
CA GLY A 283 9.62 -5.32 0.92
C GLY A 283 8.64 -6.44 0.53
N THR A 284 8.23 -7.29 1.50
CA THR A 284 7.25 -8.34 1.23
C THR A 284 5.89 -7.79 0.87
N SER A 285 5.43 -6.77 1.59
CA SER A 285 4.14 -6.12 1.31
C SER A 285 4.17 -5.31 0.03
N HIS A 286 5.33 -4.77 -0.37
CA HIS A 286 5.52 -4.10 -1.64
C HIS A 286 5.36 -5.07 -2.82
N GLU A 287 6.04 -6.21 -2.79
CA GLU A 287 5.94 -7.18 -3.87
C GLU A 287 4.56 -7.86 -3.92
N PHE A 288 3.95 -8.14 -2.78
CA PHE A 288 2.56 -8.61 -2.73
C PHE A 288 1.59 -7.52 -3.19
N GLY A 289 1.87 -6.27 -2.85
CA GLY A 289 1.14 -5.11 -3.31
C GLY A 289 1.11 -5.00 -4.84
N HIS A 290 2.23 -5.28 -5.53
CA HIS A 290 2.25 -5.35 -7.00
C HIS A 290 1.31 -6.43 -7.57
N ILE A 291 1.10 -7.51 -6.84
CA ILE A 291 0.12 -8.54 -7.24
C ILE A 291 -1.29 -8.02 -7.02
N ASN A 292 -1.55 -7.39 -5.88
CA ASN A 292 -2.86 -6.90 -5.44
C ASN A 292 -3.25 -5.53 -6.03
N GLN A 293 -2.30 -4.77 -6.57
CA GLN A 293 -2.53 -3.46 -7.17
C GLN A 293 -3.56 -3.53 -8.30
N THR A 294 -4.75 -2.99 -8.04
CA THR A 294 -5.91 -3.11 -8.94
C THR A 294 -5.77 -2.18 -10.13
N ARG A 295 -5.77 -2.76 -11.34
CA ARG A 295 -5.43 -2.06 -12.59
C ARG A 295 -6.66 -1.78 -13.44
N PRO A 296 -6.66 -0.67 -14.23
CA PRO A 296 -5.68 0.40 -14.21
C PRO A 296 -5.93 1.47 -13.14
N GLY A 297 -7.11 1.49 -12.52
CA GLY A 297 -7.61 2.59 -11.69
C GLY A 297 -6.79 2.94 -10.45
N MET A 298 -6.02 1.97 -9.90
CA MET A 298 -5.07 2.19 -8.81
C MET A 298 -3.60 2.03 -9.25
N MET A 299 -3.35 1.98 -10.55
CA MET A 299 -2.00 1.92 -11.12
C MET A 299 -1.97 2.67 -12.46
N TRP A 300 -2.14 3.98 -12.43
CA TRP A 300 -1.93 4.79 -13.63
C TRP A 300 -0.45 5.09 -13.84
N THR A 301 -0.05 5.36 -15.09
CA THR A 301 1.35 5.63 -15.45
C THR A 301 1.93 6.76 -14.60
N GLY A 302 3.09 6.54 -14.03
CA GLY A 302 3.76 7.43 -13.09
C GLY A 302 3.53 7.08 -11.62
N THR A 303 2.74 6.03 -11.33
CA THR A 303 2.44 5.61 -9.94
C THR A 303 2.63 4.12 -9.68
N CYS A 304 3.29 3.38 -10.60
CA CYS A 304 3.48 1.94 -10.46
C CYS A 304 4.14 1.59 -9.13
N GLU A 305 5.25 2.26 -8.78
CA GLU A 305 5.96 2.09 -7.52
C GLU A 305 5.41 2.99 -6.38
N THR A 306 4.36 3.77 -6.63
CA THR A 306 3.74 4.64 -5.63
C THR A 306 2.55 3.97 -4.96
N THR A 307 1.51 3.65 -5.73
CA THR A 307 0.26 3.13 -5.17
C THR A 307 0.40 1.73 -4.59
N VAL A 308 1.39 0.96 -5.01
CA VAL A 308 1.77 -0.30 -4.38
C VAL A 308 2.17 -0.11 -2.92
N ASN A 309 2.80 1.00 -2.59
CA ASN A 309 3.28 1.27 -1.24
C ASN A 309 2.18 1.67 -0.24
N ILE A 310 0.93 1.83 -0.67
CA ILE A 310 -0.17 1.97 0.28
C ILE A 310 -0.37 0.67 1.08
N PHE A 311 -0.14 -0.48 0.44
CA PHE A 311 -0.15 -1.79 1.12
C PHE A 311 1.02 -1.91 2.10
N SER A 312 2.22 -1.53 1.66
CA SER A 312 3.41 -1.56 2.51
C SER A 312 3.28 -0.66 3.73
N GLN A 313 2.78 0.55 3.53
CA GLN A 313 2.56 1.53 4.60
C GLN A 313 1.52 1.01 5.60
N LEU A 314 0.41 0.45 5.10
CA LEU A 314 -0.63 -0.15 5.95
C LEU A 314 -0.10 -1.29 6.80
N VAL A 315 0.64 -2.22 6.21
CA VAL A 315 1.20 -3.37 6.93
C VAL A 315 2.21 -2.94 7.99
N ASN A 316 3.08 -1.97 7.65
CA ASN A 316 4.03 -1.44 8.63
C ASN A 316 3.32 -0.68 9.76
N TYR A 317 2.27 0.07 9.44
CA TYR A 317 1.44 0.75 10.44
C TYR A 317 0.74 -0.22 11.41
N ASP A 318 0.21 -1.34 10.90
CA ASP A 318 -0.40 -2.39 11.75
C ASP A 318 0.64 -3.08 12.66
N PHE A 319 1.85 -3.35 12.12
CA PHE A 319 2.87 -4.07 12.86
C PHE A 319 3.66 -3.22 13.85
N ASN A 320 3.95 -1.98 13.49
CA ASN A 320 4.69 -1.03 14.30
C ASN A 320 4.37 0.42 13.94
N PRO A 321 3.29 1.00 14.48
CA PRO A 321 2.84 2.35 14.15
C PRO A 321 3.88 3.44 14.41
N GLN A 322 4.87 3.18 15.26
CA GLN A 322 5.90 4.15 15.66
C GLN A 322 7.08 4.20 14.67
N GLU A 323 7.16 3.27 13.73
CA GLU A 323 8.30 3.14 12.81
C GLU A 323 7.88 3.15 11.33
N VAL A 324 6.80 3.85 11.01
CA VAL A 324 6.32 3.97 9.63
C VAL A 324 7.23 4.88 8.79
N ARG A 325 7.45 4.46 7.54
CA ARG A 325 8.50 5.02 6.69
C ARG A 325 8.29 6.48 6.31
N LEU A 326 7.06 6.86 5.96
CA LEU A 326 6.76 8.21 5.45
C LEU A 326 6.99 9.28 6.51
N GLU A 327 6.71 8.95 7.75
CA GLU A 327 6.82 9.84 8.89
C GLU A 327 8.24 9.91 9.46
N HIS A 328 9.01 8.81 9.35
CA HIS A 328 10.27 8.68 10.11
C HIS A 328 11.53 8.60 9.26
N GLU A 329 11.45 8.25 7.98
CA GLU A 329 12.61 8.26 7.12
C GLU A 329 12.99 9.67 6.67
N LYS A 330 14.28 9.93 6.63
CA LYS A 330 14.83 11.19 6.12
C LYS A 330 14.70 11.25 4.60
N CYS A 331 14.37 12.42 4.09
CA CYS A 331 14.39 12.71 2.66
C CYS A 331 15.60 13.58 2.32
N SER A 332 16.49 13.08 1.48
CA SER A 332 17.70 13.80 1.04
C SER A 332 17.43 14.90 0.01
N ALA A 333 16.21 14.99 -0.49
CA ALA A 333 15.87 15.92 -1.54
C ALA A 333 15.70 17.37 -1.07
N LEU A 334 15.57 17.62 0.23
CA LEU A 334 15.66 18.96 0.80
C LEU A 334 17.13 19.28 1.05
N GLU A 335 17.81 19.88 0.13
CA GLU A 335 19.19 20.37 0.11
C GLU A 335 19.86 20.43 1.51
N GLY A 336 20.51 19.33 1.92
CA GLY A 336 21.23 19.26 3.18
C GLY A 336 20.38 19.18 4.45
N HIS A 337 19.06 19.32 4.38
CA HIS A 337 18.15 19.20 5.52
C HIS A 337 17.76 17.74 5.76
N TRP A 338 18.48 17.08 6.61
CA TRP A 338 18.10 15.77 7.12
C TRP A 338 17.17 15.95 8.31
N VAL A 339 15.85 15.96 8.03
CA VAL A 339 14.85 15.98 9.07
C VAL A 339 14.15 14.62 9.14
N ARG A 340 13.86 14.15 10.32
CA ARG A 340 13.00 13.00 10.54
C ARG A 340 11.61 13.32 9.96
N GLY A 341 10.95 12.35 9.33
CA GLY A 341 9.70 12.62 8.63
C GLY A 341 9.88 13.41 7.33
N GLY A 342 11.09 13.45 6.78
CA GLY A 342 11.45 14.27 5.63
C GLY A 342 10.59 14.10 4.41
N ARG A 343 9.97 12.92 4.19
CA ARG A 343 9.03 12.73 3.08
C ARG A 343 7.76 13.55 3.23
N PHE A 344 7.19 13.60 4.41
CA PHE A 344 6.06 14.50 4.69
C PHE A 344 6.47 15.98 4.61
N ASP A 345 7.60 16.34 5.21
CA ASP A 345 8.13 17.70 5.11
C ASP A 345 8.40 18.08 3.64
N CYS A 346 8.98 17.17 2.86
CA CYS A 346 9.17 17.35 1.44
C CYS A 346 7.84 17.57 0.72
N TYR A 347 6.84 16.73 0.99
CA TYR A 347 5.53 16.82 0.35
C TYR A 347 4.86 18.15 0.64
N VAL A 348 4.66 18.52 1.90
CA VAL A 348 3.92 19.75 2.25
C VAL A 348 4.63 21.01 1.78
N ASN A 349 5.95 21.08 1.85
CA ASN A 349 6.69 22.24 1.41
C ASN A 349 6.77 22.35 -0.12
N SER A 350 6.84 21.24 -0.83
CA SER A 350 6.82 21.26 -2.29
C SER A 350 5.43 21.51 -2.85
N ALA A 351 4.43 20.79 -2.39
CA ALA A 351 3.08 20.88 -2.95
C ALA A 351 2.35 22.15 -2.53
N ILE A 352 2.46 22.56 -1.26
CA ILE A 352 1.69 23.67 -0.69
C ILE A 352 2.45 24.98 -0.76
N VAL A 353 3.71 25.00 -0.31
CA VAL A 353 4.53 26.23 -0.28
C VAL A 353 5.02 26.59 -1.66
N ASN A 354 5.74 25.69 -2.33
CA ASN A 354 6.35 25.94 -3.62
C ASN A 354 5.36 25.80 -4.79
N ARG A 355 4.21 25.18 -4.55
CA ARG A 355 3.19 24.87 -5.56
C ARG A 355 3.74 24.10 -6.74
N GLU A 356 4.61 23.15 -6.47
CA GLU A 356 5.19 22.27 -7.47
C GLU A 356 4.24 21.12 -7.78
N LEU A 357 4.01 20.91 -9.07
CA LEU A 357 3.10 19.88 -9.56
C LEU A 357 3.88 18.63 -9.94
N TRP A 358 4.19 17.78 -8.96
CA TRP A 358 4.90 16.55 -9.25
C TRP A 358 4.19 15.38 -8.61
N GLN A 359 3.59 14.66 -9.51
CA GLN A 359 2.67 13.59 -9.25
C GLN A 359 3.09 12.32 -9.98
N PHE A 360 4.38 12.24 -10.35
CA PHE A 360 4.91 11.13 -11.14
C PHE A 360 6.20 10.61 -10.53
N GLN A 361 6.28 9.32 -10.40
CA GLN A 361 7.47 8.63 -9.94
C GLN A 361 8.66 8.86 -10.90
N LYS A 362 8.43 8.83 -12.18
CA LYS A 362 9.42 9.10 -13.23
C LYS A 362 8.88 10.22 -14.10
N GLY A 363 9.22 11.45 -13.75
CA GLY A 363 8.92 12.60 -14.61
C GLY A 363 9.81 12.59 -15.84
N PRO A 364 9.44 13.32 -16.90
CA PRO A 364 10.32 13.50 -18.02
C PRO A 364 11.64 14.09 -17.54
N ASP A 365 12.75 13.62 -18.09
CA ASP A 365 14.05 14.27 -18.02
C ASP A 365 14.02 15.50 -18.94
N ASP A 366 13.14 16.46 -18.62
CA ASP A 366 12.96 17.68 -19.41
C ASP A 366 14.05 18.72 -19.17
N GLY A 367 15.10 18.38 -18.43
CA GLY A 367 16.20 19.27 -18.10
C GLY A 367 15.81 20.49 -17.23
N ASN A 368 14.51 20.64 -16.92
CA ASN A 368 13.95 21.77 -16.17
C ASN A 368 13.75 21.44 -14.69
N ARG A 369 14.45 20.44 -14.17
CA ARG A 369 14.44 20.18 -12.72
C ARG A 369 15.01 21.39 -12.00
N LYS A 370 14.18 22.09 -11.26
CA LYS A 370 14.70 23.07 -10.30
C LYS A 370 15.57 22.31 -9.29
N PRO A 371 16.73 22.84 -8.89
CA PRO A 371 17.50 22.30 -7.78
C PRO A 371 16.59 22.07 -6.58
N GLY A 372 16.65 20.89 -5.96
CA GLY A 372 15.77 20.52 -4.83
C GLY A 372 14.38 20.01 -5.19
N ALA A 373 14.01 19.96 -6.47
CA ALA A 373 12.76 19.30 -6.87
C ALA A 373 12.83 17.79 -6.60
N ILE A 374 11.86 17.26 -5.86
CA ILE A 374 11.81 15.86 -5.41
C ILE A 374 11.09 14.99 -6.44
N CYS A 375 11.11 15.37 -7.69
CA CYS A 375 10.55 14.59 -8.78
C CYS A 375 11.11 13.18 -8.74
N GLY A 376 10.23 12.19 -8.63
CA GLY A 376 10.60 10.78 -8.70
C GLY A 376 10.69 10.03 -7.37
N ASP A 377 10.53 10.67 -6.20
CA ASP A 377 10.38 9.94 -4.94
C ASP A 377 8.94 9.42 -4.81
N CYS A 378 8.75 8.12 -5.06
CA CYS A 378 7.45 7.45 -4.98
C CYS A 378 6.81 7.52 -3.59
N PHE A 379 7.61 7.64 -2.54
CA PHE A 379 7.12 7.74 -1.17
C PHE A 379 6.60 9.14 -0.84
N VAL A 380 7.19 10.17 -1.42
CA VAL A 380 6.64 11.53 -1.28
C VAL A 380 5.30 11.65 -2.02
N ILE A 381 5.20 11.05 -3.21
CA ILE A 381 3.95 11.01 -3.98
C ILE A 381 2.87 10.19 -3.24
N LEU A 382 3.26 9.23 -2.41
CA LEU A 382 2.35 8.42 -1.59
C LEU A 382 1.74 9.22 -0.42
N CYS A 383 2.41 10.26 0.08
CA CYS A 383 1.95 11.00 1.27
C CYS A 383 0.47 11.41 1.22
N PRO A 384 -0.07 12.06 0.16
CA PRO A 384 -1.48 12.42 0.13
C PRO A 384 -2.42 11.21 0.17
N MET A 385 -2.03 10.07 -0.41
CA MET A 385 -2.85 8.85 -0.35
C MET A 385 -2.88 8.27 1.05
N TRP A 386 -1.74 8.31 1.75
CA TRP A 386 -1.64 7.89 3.14
C TRP A 386 -2.41 8.83 4.07
N GLN A 387 -2.39 10.13 3.83
CA GLN A 387 -3.21 11.10 4.56
C GLN A 387 -4.71 10.84 4.40
N MET A 388 -5.16 10.42 3.20
CA MET A 388 -6.54 10.00 2.99
C MET A 388 -6.90 8.78 3.84
N TYR A 389 -5.98 7.82 4.01
CA TYR A 389 -6.17 6.67 4.90
C TYR A 389 -6.26 7.12 6.37
N LEU A 390 -5.29 7.90 6.83
CA LEU A 390 -5.26 8.39 8.22
C LEU A 390 -6.52 9.18 8.57
N TYR A 391 -6.92 10.10 7.69
CA TYR A 391 -8.11 10.92 7.96
C TYR A 391 -9.39 10.10 7.93
N ASN A 392 -9.64 9.39 6.83
CA ASN A 392 -10.92 8.69 6.67
C ASN A 392 -11.00 7.43 7.54
N THR A 393 -9.98 6.57 7.51
CA THR A 393 -10.04 5.28 8.20
C THR A 393 -9.70 5.40 9.67
N VAL A 394 -8.60 6.11 10.02
CA VAL A 394 -8.14 6.16 11.41
C VAL A 394 -8.85 7.23 12.22
N ALA A 395 -8.96 8.47 11.70
CA ALA A 395 -9.57 9.55 12.44
C ALA A 395 -11.11 9.51 12.41
N LEU A 396 -11.72 9.24 11.25
CA LEU A 396 -13.19 9.19 11.13
C LEU A 396 -13.80 7.80 11.32
N GLY A 397 -13.00 6.73 11.44
CA GLY A 397 -13.49 5.35 11.58
C GLY A 397 -14.16 4.80 10.33
N ASN A 398 -13.96 5.40 9.15
CA ASN A 398 -14.50 4.90 7.88
C ASN A 398 -13.60 3.80 7.32
N GLU A 399 -13.67 2.61 7.90
CA GLU A 399 -12.88 1.45 7.47
C GLU A 399 -13.14 1.03 6.01
N LEU A 400 -14.28 1.42 5.45
CA LEU A 400 -14.64 1.12 4.07
C LEU A 400 -14.19 2.18 3.06
N PHE A 401 -13.39 3.17 3.44
CA PHE A 401 -12.92 4.20 2.52
C PHE A 401 -12.17 3.61 1.32
N TYR A 402 -11.04 2.97 1.53
CA TYR A 402 -10.29 2.30 0.44
C TYR A 402 -11.01 1.08 -0.14
N PRO A 403 -11.66 0.21 0.65
CA PRO A 403 -12.50 -0.86 0.11
C PRO A 403 -13.49 -0.41 -0.97
N ARG A 404 -14.18 0.70 -0.77
CA ARG A 404 -15.12 1.26 -1.77
C ARG A 404 -14.40 1.76 -3.02
N ILE A 405 -13.23 2.39 -2.87
CA ILE A 405 -12.42 2.85 -4.01
C ILE A 405 -11.99 1.64 -4.86
N PHE A 406 -11.41 0.62 -4.24
CA PHE A 406 -10.97 -0.58 -4.93
C PHE A 406 -12.15 -1.34 -5.58
N LYS A 407 -13.29 -1.43 -4.88
CA LYS A 407 -14.50 -2.01 -5.46
C LYS A 407 -14.94 -1.24 -6.72
N ASN A 408 -14.99 0.08 -6.65
CA ASN A 408 -15.37 0.90 -7.81
C ASN A 408 -14.40 0.69 -9.00
N VAL A 409 -13.09 0.55 -8.75
CA VAL A 409 -12.12 0.21 -9.81
C VAL A 409 -12.43 -1.15 -10.43
N ARG A 410 -12.75 -2.17 -9.62
CA ARG A 410 -13.10 -3.51 -10.14
C ARG A 410 -14.36 -3.47 -10.99
N ASP A 411 -15.36 -2.71 -10.57
CA ASP A 411 -16.67 -2.67 -11.21
C ASP A 411 -16.73 -1.76 -12.45
N THR A 412 -15.76 -0.87 -12.64
CA THR A 412 -15.72 0.09 -13.75
C THR A 412 -14.84 -0.41 -14.89
N ASP A 413 -15.35 -0.46 -16.12
CA ASP A 413 -14.50 -0.70 -17.29
C ASP A 413 -13.74 0.57 -17.66
N GLU A 414 -12.45 0.55 -17.44
CA GLU A 414 -11.52 1.67 -17.71
C GLU A 414 -10.59 1.39 -18.90
N SER A 415 -10.86 0.34 -19.67
CA SER A 415 -9.98 -0.14 -20.74
C SER A 415 -9.75 0.87 -21.87
N THR A 416 -10.68 1.80 -22.05
CA THR A 416 -10.61 2.85 -23.09
C THR A 416 -10.19 4.21 -22.55
N TRP A 417 -9.94 4.34 -21.25
CA TRP A 417 -9.65 5.62 -20.62
C TRP A 417 -8.19 6.02 -20.81
N THR A 418 -7.98 7.33 -20.97
CA THR A 418 -6.65 7.90 -20.93
C THR A 418 -6.09 7.89 -19.51
N VAL A 419 -4.77 7.94 -19.39
CA VAL A 419 -4.09 8.01 -18.08
C VAL A 419 -4.58 9.19 -17.24
N GLY A 420 -4.82 10.35 -17.87
CA GLY A 420 -5.39 11.52 -17.19
C GLY A 420 -6.80 11.27 -16.66
N GLN A 421 -7.67 10.61 -17.43
CA GLN A 421 -9.02 10.25 -16.98
C GLN A 421 -8.99 9.29 -15.79
N ILE A 422 -8.13 8.27 -15.81
CA ILE A 422 -7.96 7.32 -14.72
C ILE A 422 -7.53 8.06 -13.44
N ARG A 423 -6.53 8.94 -13.54
CA ARG A 423 -6.05 9.74 -12.42
C ARG A 423 -7.14 10.65 -11.85
N MET A 424 -7.87 11.38 -12.70
CA MET A 424 -8.95 12.26 -12.24
C MET A 424 -10.07 11.47 -11.60
N LYS A 425 -10.38 10.27 -12.09
CA LYS A 425 -11.38 9.40 -11.48
C LYS A 425 -11.03 8.93 -10.08
N TYR A 426 -9.74 8.83 -9.74
CA TYR A 426 -9.31 8.56 -8.36
C TYR A 426 -9.80 9.65 -7.39
N LEU A 427 -9.79 10.92 -7.78
CA LEU A 427 -10.28 12.03 -6.96
C LEU A 427 -11.79 11.89 -6.70
N ASP A 428 -12.58 11.62 -7.75
CA ASP A 428 -14.02 11.37 -7.63
C ASP A 428 -14.29 10.22 -6.65
N ARG A 429 -13.55 9.10 -6.80
CA ARG A 429 -13.67 7.91 -5.95
C ARG A 429 -13.39 8.20 -4.48
N CYS A 430 -12.43 9.07 -4.19
CA CYS A 430 -12.15 9.49 -2.82
C CYS A 430 -13.33 10.26 -2.23
N CYS A 431 -13.91 11.18 -2.99
CA CYS A 431 -15.10 11.93 -2.56
C CYS A 431 -16.30 11.00 -2.37
N ASP A 432 -16.55 10.10 -3.32
CA ASP A 432 -17.64 9.12 -3.26
C ASP A 432 -17.50 8.17 -2.05
N ALA A 433 -16.30 7.66 -1.79
CA ALA A 433 -16.04 6.72 -0.72
C ALA A 433 -16.20 7.34 0.67
N ALA A 434 -15.82 8.61 0.81
CA ALA A 434 -15.93 9.36 2.06
C ALA A 434 -17.26 10.10 2.23
N GLN A 435 -17.98 10.40 1.14
CA GLN A 435 -19.10 11.33 1.08
C GLN A 435 -18.70 12.75 1.56
N LEU A 436 -17.48 13.17 1.16
CA LEU A 436 -16.88 14.45 1.51
C LEU A 436 -16.25 15.11 0.29
N ASP A 437 -16.29 16.45 0.25
CA ASP A 437 -15.64 17.26 -0.79
C ASP A 437 -14.17 17.47 -0.45
N PHE A 438 -13.29 16.67 -1.05
CA PHE A 438 -11.84 16.80 -0.90
C PHE A 438 -11.17 17.72 -1.93
N SER A 439 -11.91 18.56 -2.64
CA SER A 439 -11.34 19.41 -3.69
C SER A 439 -10.20 20.31 -3.17
N ASP A 440 -10.35 20.89 -1.97
CA ASP A 440 -9.31 21.74 -1.38
C ASP A 440 -8.05 20.91 -1.03
N PHE A 441 -8.24 19.71 -0.51
CA PHE A 441 -7.13 18.79 -0.26
C PHE A 441 -6.37 18.44 -1.53
N PHE A 442 -7.08 18.05 -2.59
CA PHE A 442 -6.44 17.68 -3.86
C PHE A 442 -5.80 18.87 -4.56
N LEU A 443 -6.34 20.07 -4.39
CA LEU A 443 -5.72 21.29 -4.87
C LEU A 443 -4.37 21.53 -4.17
N HIS A 444 -4.34 21.42 -2.83
CA HIS A 444 -3.11 21.56 -2.05
C HIS A 444 -2.11 20.43 -2.33
N ALA A 445 -2.57 19.21 -2.55
CA ALA A 445 -1.73 18.09 -2.94
C ALA A 445 -1.18 18.22 -4.39
N GLY A 446 -1.56 19.26 -5.14
CA GLY A 446 -1.16 19.44 -6.54
C GLY A 446 -1.80 18.41 -7.48
N MET A 447 -2.89 17.77 -7.08
CA MET A 447 -3.56 16.72 -7.88
C MET A 447 -4.60 17.29 -8.85
N LEU A 448 -5.13 18.48 -8.56
CA LEU A 448 -6.06 19.23 -9.42
C LEU A 448 -5.27 20.27 -10.25
N ALA A 449 -4.53 19.82 -11.25
CA ALA A 449 -3.71 20.69 -12.07
C ALA A 449 -3.77 20.30 -13.54
N VAL A 450 -3.95 21.32 -14.39
CA VAL A 450 -3.85 21.16 -15.84
C VAL A 450 -2.42 20.79 -16.21
N MET A 451 -2.27 19.71 -16.98
CA MET A 451 -0.96 19.27 -17.44
C MET A 451 -1.04 18.52 -18.76
N ASN A 452 0.07 18.53 -19.48
CA ASN A 452 0.28 17.66 -20.64
C ASN A 452 1.75 17.24 -20.63
N ARG A 453 2.04 16.06 -20.07
CA ARG A 453 3.40 15.57 -19.88
C ARG A 453 3.55 14.13 -20.34
N PHE A 454 4.66 13.83 -20.97
CA PHE A 454 5.04 12.46 -21.29
C PHE A 454 5.67 11.81 -20.07
N VAL A 455 5.13 10.67 -19.64
CA VAL A 455 5.59 9.94 -18.46
C VAL A 455 6.05 8.56 -18.88
N ASN A 456 7.25 8.18 -18.45
CA ASN A 456 7.83 6.86 -18.69
C ASN A 456 7.92 6.09 -17.36
N ASP A 457 7.02 5.12 -17.17
CA ASP A 457 6.92 4.31 -15.96
C ASP A 457 6.27 2.96 -16.30
N TYR A 458 7.06 1.90 -16.48
CA TYR A 458 6.60 0.58 -16.96
C TYR A 458 5.72 0.64 -18.21
N GLY A 459 6.00 1.59 -19.05
CA GLY A 459 5.27 2.01 -20.24
C GLY A 459 5.33 3.52 -20.38
N SER A 460 5.13 4.01 -21.60
CA SER A 460 5.30 5.42 -21.92
C SER A 460 3.98 6.00 -22.40
N HIS A 461 3.44 6.97 -21.69
CA HIS A 461 2.15 7.58 -21.97
C HIS A 461 2.14 9.08 -21.74
N TRP A 462 1.27 9.78 -22.47
CA TRP A 462 0.94 11.15 -22.19
C TRP A 462 -0.04 11.24 -21.02
N MET A 463 0.35 11.96 -19.97
CA MET A 463 -0.54 12.38 -18.90
C MET A 463 -1.14 13.73 -19.29
N THR A 464 -2.34 13.70 -19.86
CA THR A 464 -3.07 14.90 -20.26
C THR A 464 -4.25 15.13 -19.32
N ILE A 465 -4.25 16.24 -18.61
CA ILE A 465 -5.35 16.71 -17.76
C ILE A 465 -5.72 18.11 -18.22
N THR A 466 -6.97 18.29 -18.64
CA THR A 466 -7.49 19.56 -19.18
C THR A 466 -8.20 20.36 -18.10
N GLU A 467 -8.46 21.65 -18.38
CA GLU A 467 -9.28 22.51 -17.52
C GLU A 467 -10.67 21.92 -17.30
N ASP A 468 -11.26 21.36 -18.35
CA ASP A 468 -12.61 20.73 -18.26
C ASP A 468 -12.61 19.50 -17.33
N MET A 469 -11.54 18.70 -17.34
CA MET A 469 -11.39 17.57 -16.43
C MET A 469 -11.27 18.04 -14.97
N CYS A 470 -10.48 19.08 -14.72
CA CYS A 470 -10.40 19.68 -13.38
C CYS A 470 -11.75 20.27 -12.95
N ALA A 471 -12.43 21.00 -13.82
CA ALA A 471 -13.75 21.57 -13.55
C ALA A 471 -14.80 20.48 -13.27
N ALA A 472 -14.76 19.36 -14.01
CA ALA A 472 -15.65 18.22 -13.79
C ALA A 472 -15.42 17.58 -12.42
N ALA A 473 -14.18 17.37 -12.01
CA ALA A 473 -13.85 16.83 -10.68
C ALA A 473 -14.27 17.78 -9.55
N LEU A 474 -14.06 19.09 -9.69
CA LEU A 474 -14.54 20.09 -8.73
C LEU A 474 -16.07 20.08 -8.61
N LYS A 475 -16.77 20.01 -9.74
CA LYS A 475 -18.23 19.91 -9.77
C LYS A 475 -18.71 18.60 -9.13
N HIS A 476 -18.00 17.49 -9.36
CA HIS A 476 -18.32 16.21 -8.72
C HIS A 476 -18.14 16.31 -7.19
N ALA A 477 -16.99 16.80 -6.74
CA ALA A 477 -16.70 16.94 -5.31
C ALA A 477 -17.73 17.85 -4.60
N SER A 478 -18.19 18.93 -5.25
CA SER A 478 -19.14 19.90 -4.66
C SER A 478 -20.53 19.33 -4.35
N GLN A 479 -20.82 18.08 -4.72
CA GLN A 479 -22.04 17.39 -4.31
C GLN A 479 -22.04 16.99 -2.82
N TYR A 480 -20.86 16.99 -2.21
CA TYR A 480 -20.64 16.56 -0.83
C TYR A 480 -20.27 17.74 0.07
N PRO A 481 -20.51 17.63 1.38
CA PRO A 481 -20.04 18.62 2.34
C PRO A 481 -18.51 18.63 2.42
N LYS A 482 -17.93 19.79 2.74
CA LYS A 482 -16.49 19.88 3.06
C LYS A 482 -16.16 19.08 4.31
N PRO A 483 -14.92 18.54 4.42
CA PRO A 483 -14.42 18.00 5.68
C PRO A 483 -14.52 19.03 6.81
N GLU A 484 -14.77 18.55 8.03
CA GLU A 484 -14.81 19.43 9.20
C GLU A 484 -13.46 20.12 9.45
N SER A 485 -12.36 19.40 9.23
CA SER A 485 -11.03 20.01 9.25
C SER A 485 -10.66 20.56 7.88
N PRO A 486 -10.35 21.88 7.78
CA PRO A 486 -9.86 22.47 6.53
C PRO A 486 -8.37 22.21 6.29
N VAL A 487 -7.66 21.57 7.23
CA VAL A 487 -6.20 21.38 7.20
C VAL A 487 -5.79 19.90 7.28
N ILE A 488 -6.60 19.02 6.69
CA ILE A 488 -6.34 17.57 6.67
C ILE A 488 -5.01 17.20 5.98
N PHE A 489 -4.45 18.09 5.17
CA PHE A 489 -3.13 17.94 4.54
C PHE A 489 -1.95 18.08 5.52
N TYR A 490 -2.20 18.31 6.81
CA TYR A 490 -1.20 18.25 7.89
C TYR A 490 -1.26 16.96 8.71
N ILE A 491 -2.24 16.08 8.44
CA ILE A 491 -2.38 14.83 9.18
C ILE A 491 -1.20 13.89 8.91
N ASN A 492 -0.71 13.26 9.96
CA ASN A 492 0.29 12.20 9.95
C ASN A 492 0.07 11.27 11.17
N VAL A 493 0.83 10.20 11.29
CA VAL A 493 0.62 9.22 12.36
C VAL A 493 0.81 9.80 13.77
N ASN A 494 1.65 10.83 13.91
CA ASN A 494 1.95 11.43 15.22
C ASN A 494 0.90 12.46 15.69
N ASN A 495 -0.02 12.85 14.83
CA ASN A 495 -1.07 13.81 15.15
C ASN A 495 -2.49 13.36 14.76
N VAL A 496 -2.66 12.14 14.26
CA VAL A 496 -3.97 11.62 13.83
C VAL A 496 -5.00 11.63 14.96
N GLU A 497 -4.57 11.41 16.20
CA GLU A 497 -5.44 11.45 17.39
C GLU A 497 -6.04 12.84 17.64
N ILE A 498 -5.30 13.90 17.30
CA ILE A 498 -5.80 15.28 17.42
C ILE A 498 -7.02 15.48 16.50
N TYR A 499 -6.99 14.93 15.30
CA TYR A 499 -8.12 14.99 14.38
C TYR A 499 -9.28 14.09 14.81
N ARG A 500 -8.97 12.87 15.29
CA ARG A 500 -9.97 11.91 15.78
C ARG A 500 -10.76 12.45 16.95
N ASP A 501 -10.05 12.97 17.95
CA ASP A 501 -10.61 13.39 19.23
C ASP A 501 -10.94 14.89 19.25
N LYS A 502 -10.67 15.61 18.12
CA LYS A 502 -10.93 17.05 17.93
C LYS A 502 -10.34 17.92 19.03
N LEU A 503 -9.06 17.66 19.35
CA LEU A 503 -8.40 18.30 20.47
C LEU A 503 -8.00 19.75 20.13
N ASP A 504 -8.49 20.70 20.90
CA ASP A 504 -8.12 22.10 20.76
C ASP A 504 -6.65 22.32 21.16
N ILE A 505 -6.00 23.32 20.54
CA ILE A 505 -4.66 23.75 20.95
C ILE A 505 -4.72 24.24 22.39
N GLU A 506 -3.75 23.78 23.21
CA GLU A 506 -3.47 24.35 24.53
C GLU A 506 -2.40 25.44 24.34
N PRO A 507 -2.77 26.75 24.41
CA PRO A 507 -1.82 27.84 24.24
C PRO A 507 -0.76 27.84 25.34
N SER A 508 0.47 28.17 24.97
CA SER A 508 1.61 28.25 25.90
C SER A 508 2.18 29.69 25.93
N PRO A 509 1.52 30.66 26.60
CA PRO A 509 1.89 32.07 26.52
C PRO A 509 3.26 32.38 27.14
N GLY A 510 3.77 31.50 27.98
CA GLY A 510 5.12 31.62 28.55
C GLY A 510 6.24 31.07 27.67
N PHE A 511 5.90 30.43 26.56
CA PHE A 511 6.87 29.86 25.63
C PHE A 511 7.70 30.98 24.97
N LYS A 512 9.02 30.88 25.07
CA LYS A 512 9.96 31.79 24.42
C LYS A 512 10.88 31.01 23.52
N PRO A 513 10.73 31.11 22.19
CA PRO A 513 11.60 30.40 21.25
C PRO A 513 13.07 30.81 21.42
N THR A 514 13.96 29.85 21.58
CA THR A 514 15.40 30.04 21.55
C THR A 514 15.91 29.60 20.19
N ILE A 515 16.39 30.55 19.39
CA ILE A 515 16.88 30.25 18.03
C ILE A 515 18.26 29.64 18.10
N VAL A 516 18.41 28.48 17.48
CA VAL A 516 19.67 27.78 17.22
C VAL A 516 20.01 27.97 15.75
N ASN A 517 21.23 28.47 15.46
CA ASN A 517 21.60 28.83 14.08
C ASN A 517 22.30 27.70 13.30
N ALA A 518 22.71 26.62 13.94
CA ALA A 518 23.43 25.53 13.31
C ALA A 518 22.62 24.21 13.34
N PRO A 519 22.58 23.42 12.27
CA PRO A 519 23.12 23.74 10.95
C PRO A 519 22.30 24.78 10.17
N PHE A 520 21.07 25.05 10.61
CA PHE A 520 20.14 26.03 10.03
C PHE A 520 19.37 26.75 11.13
N PRO A 521 18.94 28.00 10.94
CA PRO A 521 18.11 28.70 11.92
C PRO A 521 16.83 27.93 12.23
N HIS A 522 16.63 27.57 13.50
CA HIS A 522 15.42 26.90 13.96
C HIS A 522 15.22 27.14 15.45
N PHE A 523 14.04 26.81 15.93
CA PHE A 523 13.77 26.60 17.35
C PHE A 523 12.93 25.35 17.55
N THR A 524 13.06 24.69 18.69
CA THR A 524 12.28 23.52 19.03
C THR A 524 11.05 23.93 19.85
N VAL A 525 9.89 23.45 19.45
CA VAL A 525 8.67 23.47 20.27
C VAL A 525 8.60 22.15 21.02
N PRO A 526 8.78 22.15 22.35
CA PRO A 526 8.71 20.94 23.18
C PRO A 526 7.33 20.26 23.11
N ALA A 527 7.27 18.99 23.49
CA ALA A 527 6.05 18.18 23.47
C ALA A 527 4.92 18.75 24.33
N ASP A 528 5.27 19.39 25.45
CA ASP A 528 4.34 19.98 26.43
C ASP A 528 3.95 21.42 26.12
N GLN A 529 4.51 22.02 25.06
CA GLN A 529 4.21 23.38 24.62
C GLN A 529 3.36 23.37 23.35
N TRP A 530 2.39 24.27 23.29
CA TRP A 530 1.47 24.37 22.16
C TRP A 530 0.89 22.99 21.77
N LYS A 531 0.50 22.24 22.81
CA LYS A 531 -0.08 20.91 22.62
C LYS A 531 -1.23 20.95 21.63
N ASN A 532 -1.42 19.85 20.92
CA ASN A 532 -2.46 19.67 19.91
C ASN A 532 -2.33 20.60 18.69
N ALA A 533 -1.21 21.33 18.52
CA ALA A 533 -0.90 21.91 17.24
C ALA A 533 -0.62 20.79 16.22
N VAL A 534 -1.20 20.86 15.02
CA VAL A 534 -0.99 19.86 13.96
C VAL A 534 0.19 20.21 13.06
N ALA A 535 0.52 21.50 12.96
CA ALA A 535 1.64 22.02 12.21
C ALA A 535 2.07 23.40 12.73
N PHE A 536 3.26 23.83 12.30
CA PHE A 536 3.78 25.18 12.48
C PHE A 536 4.06 25.80 11.11
N GLU A 537 3.35 26.87 10.78
CA GLU A 537 3.49 27.63 9.54
C GLU A 537 4.45 28.79 9.74
N VAL A 538 5.47 28.91 8.88
CA VAL A 538 6.48 29.96 8.93
C VAL A 538 6.23 30.94 7.81
N TYR A 539 6.19 32.23 8.16
CA TYR A 539 5.88 33.32 7.25
C TYR A 539 7.03 34.31 7.11
N LYS A 540 7.22 34.80 5.89
CA LYS A 540 8.00 35.99 5.60
C LYS A 540 7.02 37.08 5.20
N ASN A 541 6.78 38.04 6.11
CA ASN A 541 5.62 38.92 6.06
C ASN A 541 4.31 38.14 6.03
N ASP A 542 3.56 38.19 4.91
CA ASP A 542 2.30 37.44 4.75
C ASP A 542 2.46 36.26 3.79
N GLU A 543 3.67 35.99 3.32
CA GLU A 543 3.96 34.82 2.47
C GLU A 543 4.32 33.62 3.32
N LEU A 544 3.63 32.51 3.10
CA LEU A 544 3.95 31.20 3.70
C LEU A 544 5.21 30.65 3.04
N VAL A 545 6.31 30.53 3.80
CA VAL A 545 7.62 30.12 3.27
C VAL A 545 8.05 28.73 3.73
N ARG A 546 7.44 28.20 4.81
CA ARG A 546 7.69 26.83 5.27
C ARG A 546 6.56 26.32 6.14
N ILE A 547 6.40 24.99 6.12
CA ILE A 547 5.52 24.22 7.03
C ILE A 547 6.39 23.18 7.74
N CYS A 548 6.25 23.09 9.07
CA CYS A 548 6.85 22.05 9.91
C CYS A 548 5.73 21.27 10.56
N LEU A 549 5.61 19.98 10.23
CA LEU A 549 4.55 19.13 10.78
C LEU A 549 4.87 18.69 12.21
N ARG A 550 3.86 18.59 13.04
CA ARG A 550 4.01 18.20 14.45
C ARG A 550 4.65 16.82 14.56
N GLY A 551 5.73 16.72 15.36
CA GLY A 551 6.36 15.47 15.77
C GLY A 551 7.18 14.73 14.73
N LEU A 552 7.36 15.25 13.52
CA LEU A 552 8.03 14.50 12.45
C LEU A 552 9.55 14.66 12.40
N ASN A 553 10.07 15.73 12.93
CA ASN A 553 11.48 16.12 12.81
C ASN A 553 12.29 15.94 14.09
N GLN A 554 11.71 15.34 15.13
CA GLN A 554 12.35 15.01 16.38
C GLN A 554 12.31 13.50 16.71
N GLN A 555 13.25 13.04 17.51
CA GLN A 555 13.31 11.62 17.89
C GLN A 555 12.18 11.19 18.81
N ASP A 556 11.64 12.11 19.60
CA ASP A 556 10.55 11.85 20.55
C ASP A 556 9.17 11.77 19.88
N ASN A 557 9.08 12.04 18.57
CA ASN A 557 7.84 12.07 17.78
C ASN A 557 6.76 13.06 18.28
N GLN A 558 7.11 13.98 19.15
CA GLN A 558 6.19 14.94 19.75
C GLN A 558 6.72 16.37 19.69
N SER A 559 7.99 16.61 20.07
CA SER A 559 8.63 17.91 19.88
C SER A 559 8.85 18.20 18.40
N THR A 560 8.89 19.48 18.04
CA THR A 560 8.99 19.90 16.63
C THR A 560 10.04 20.95 16.44
N ASP A 561 11.02 20.73 15.56
CA ASP A 561 11.92 21.78 15.10
C ASP A 561 11.22 22.63 14.05
N VAL A 562 11.12 23.91 14.32
CA VAL A 562 10.55 24.88 13.42
C VAL A 562 11.69 25.60 12.72
N PHE A 563 11.95 25.22 11.48
CA PHE A 563 13.02 25.80 10.65
C PHE A 563 12.59 27.17 10.12
N LEU A 564 13.51 28.13 10.22
CA LEU A 564 13.30 29.51 9.84
C LEU A 564 14.11 29.85 8.57
N PRO A 565 13.52 29.81 7.38
CA PRO A 565 14.14 30.37 6.19
C PRO A 565 14.56 31.83 6.38
N GLU A 566 15.56 32.28 5.62
CA GLU A 566 16.07 33.64 5.72
C GLU A 566 14.96 34.71 5.53
N GLY A 567 14.88 35.62 6.48
CA GLY A 567 13.87 36.68 6.48
C GLY A 567 12.51 36.25 7.04
N SER A 568 12.41 35.09 7.70
CA SER A 568 11.21 34.71 8.43
C SER A 568 10.83 35.73 9.49
N THR A 569 9.56 36.12 9.52
CA THR A 569 9.07 37.20 10.41
C THR A 569 8.07 36.70 11.45
N ARG A 570 7.36 35.61 11.17
CA ARG A 570 6.29 35.10 12.03
C ARG A 570 6.20 33.57 11.92
N VAL A 571 5.84 32.91 13.05
CA VAL A 571 5.47 31.51 13.07
C VAL A 571 4.12 31.36 13.76
N MET A 572 3.26 30.51 13.19
CA MET A 572 1.93 30.24 13.70
C MET A 572 1.75 28.76 13.99
N ALA A 573 1.27 28.41 15.17
CA ALA A 573 0.76 27.07 15.47
C ALA A 573 -0.64 26.91 14.87
N VAL A 574 -0.90 25.79 14.21
CA VAL A 574 -2.15 25.51 13.51
C VAL A 574 -2.92 24.42 14.24
N SER A 575 -4.20 24.66 14.53
CA SER A 575 -5.14 23.69 15.09
C SER A 575 -5.75 22.81 14.01
N TRP A 576 -6.27 21.65 14.37
CA TRP A 576 -6.98 20.73 13.46
C TRP A 576 -8.18 21.37 12.76
N ASP A 577 -8.83 22.36 13.39
CA ASP A 577 -9.95 23.13 12.84
C ASP A 577 -9.50 24.34 12.01
N GLY A 578 -8.19 24.49 11.79
CA GLY A 578 -7.61 25.56 10.98
C GLY A 578 -7.39 26.88 11.71
N LYS A 579 -7.69 27.00 13.00
CA LYS A 579 -7.32 28.17 13.80
C LYS A 579 -5.81 28.31 13.89
N ARG A 580 -5.33 29.55 13.94
CA ARG A 580 -3.90 29.87 13.96
C ARG A 580 -3.56 30.75 15.13
N TYR A 581 -2.45 30.47 15.78
CA TYR A 581 -1.96 31.16 16.98
C TYR A 581 -0.53 31.61 16.73
N THR A 582 -0.23 32.91 16.88
CA THR A 582 1.14 33.44 16.73
C THR A 582 2.02 32.98 17.89
N ILE A 583 3.08 32.21 17.58
CA ILE A 583 4.04 31.71 18.59
C ILE A 583 5.41 32.38 18.50
N TYR A 584 5.70 33.08 17.42
CA TYR A 584 6.92 33.84 17.19
C TYR A 584 6.65 35.00 16.23
N ASN A 585 7.18 36.19 16.58
CA ASN A 585 7.04 37.39 15.75
C ASN A 585 8.23 38.34 15.96
N THR A 586 8.96 38.67 14.90
CA THR A 586 10.11 39.58 14.95
C THR A 586 9.72 41.07 15.04
N ARG A 587 8.46 41.42 14.75
CA ARG A 587 7.97 42.81 14.71
C ARG A 587 7.41 43.30 16.03
N GLY A 588 7.61 42.56 17.15
CA GLY A 588 7.28 43.05 18.51
C GLY A 588 5.80 42.95 18.90
N GLY A 589 5.00 42.14 18.22
CA GLY A 589 3.68 41.70 18.69
C GLY A 589 3.83 40.59 19.73
N GLY A 590 3.05 40.64 20.81
CA GLY A 590 3.05 39.58 21.83
C GLY A 590 2.63 38.24 21.26
N ILE A 591 2.99 37.17 21.99
CA ILE A 591 2.44 35.83 21.75
C ILE A 591 0.95 35.88 22.11
N ASP A 592 0.09 35.65 21.11
CA ASP A 592 -1.35 35.75 21.31
C ASP A 592 -1.94 34.44 21.83
N ASN A 593 -2.64 34.51 22.95
CA ASN A 593 -3.43 33.38 23.51
C ASN A 593 -4.77 33.20 22.80
N LYS A 594 -5.09 34.05 21.82
CA LYS A 594 -6.31 33.99 21.04
C LYS A 594 -5.96 33.64 19.58
N PRO A 595 -6.83 32.91 18.91
CA PRO A 595 -6.62 32.68 17.47
C PRO A 595 -6.62 34.02 16.74
N ASP A 596 -5.68 34.18 15.81
CA ASP A 596 -5.64 35.33 14.91
C ASP A 596 -6.95 35.36 14.10
N SER A 597 -7.55 36.55 14.03
CA SER A 597 -8.72 36.78 13.18
C SER A 597 -8.38 36.77 11.68
N ALA A 598 -7.09 36.71 11.33
CA ALA A 598 -6.66 36.57 9.96
C ALA A 598 -7.01 35.16 9.45
N SER A 599 -7.88 35.10 8.46
CA SER A 599 -8.00 33.93 7.59
C SER A 599 -6.59 33.51 7.16
N GLY A 600 -6.25 32.23 7.29
CA GLY A 600 -4.98 31.67 6.82
C GLY A 600 -4.68 32.11 5.38
N PRO A 601 -3.47 31.85 4.86
CA PRO A 601 -3.09 32.26 3.52
C PRO A 601 -4.25 31.92 2.60
N GLY A 602 -4.75 32.89 1.84
CA GLY A 602 -5.95 32.73 1.02
C GLY A 602 -5.83 31.45 0.22
N PHE A 603 -6.42 30.42 0.77
CA PHE A 603 -6.39 29.07 0.19
C PHE A 603 -6.93 29.23 -1.21
N LEU A 604 -6.20 28.72 -2.17
CA LEU A 604 -6.46 28.85 -3.58
C LEU A 604 -7.95 28.75 -3.86
N SER A 605 -8.63 29.91 -3.98
CA SER A 605 -9.86 29.95 -4.74
C SER A 605 -9.48 29.61 -6.17
N ALA A 606 -10.23 28.73 -6.80
CA ALA A 606 -10.07 28.41 -8.21
C ALA A 606 -9.84 29.71 -8.99
N PRO A 607 -8.91 29.77 -9.95
CA PRO A 607 -8.53 30.99 -10.60
C PRO A 607 -9.76 31.68 -11.15
N ALA A 608 -10.16 32.79 -10.54
CA ALA A 608 -11.24 33.64 -11.05
C ALA A 608 -10.83 34.06 -12.45
N LYS A 609 -11.70 33.80 -13.45
CA LYS A 609 -11.49 34.21 -14.85
C LYS A 609 -11.12 35.69 -14.93
N LYS A 610 -9.83 35.99 -14.94
CA LYS A 610 -9.35 37.27 -15.46
C LYS A 610 -9.42 37.19 -16.97
N ALA A 611 -10.52 37.69 -17.53
CA ALA A 611 -10.64 37.98 -18.94
C ALA A 611 -9.61 39.07 -19.30
N LYS A 612 -8.40 38.67 -19.68
CA LYS A 612 -7.48 39.52 -20.39
C LYS A 612 -7.80 39.44 -21.88
N LYS A 613 -8.44 40.47 -22.37
CA LYS A 613 -8.37 40.85 -23.78
C LYS A 613 -6.90 41.16 -24.10
N GLU A 614 -6.18 40.24 -24.68
CA GLU A 614 -4.92 40.54 -25.37
C GLU A 614 -5.09 40.36 -26.87
N LYS A 615 -4.73 41.48 -27.55
CA LYS A 615 -4.81 41.68 -28.99
C LYS A 615 -3.93 40.70 -29.75
N LYS A 616 -4.51 40.11 -30.79
CA LYS A 616 -3.79 39.44 -31.89
C LYS A 616 -2.62 40.29 -32.39
N LYS A 617 -1.42 39.71 -32.52
CA LYS A 617 -0.51 39.74 -33.67
C LYS A 617 0.87 39.21 -33.25
N LYS A 618 1.27 38.03 -33.73
CA LYS A 618 2.44 37.90 -34.59
C LYS A 618 2.61 36.47 -35.10
N ALA A 619 2.88 36.43 -36.37
CA ALA A 619 2.99 35.26 -37.22
C ALA A 619 4.08 34.27 -36.82
N TRP A 620 3.73 32.99 -36.93
CA TRP A 620 4.68 31.90 -37.02
C TRP A 620 5.34 31.89 -38.40
N ARG A 621 6.65 32.03 -38.43
CA ARG A 621 7.46 31.65 -39.60
C ARG A 621 7.83 30.17 -39.44
N SER A 622 7.45 29.42 -40.45
CA SER A 622 7.91 28.06 -40.69
C SER A 622 9.42 28.06 -40.94
N VAL A 623 10.15 27.17 -40.30
CA VAL A 623 11.45 26.72 -40.79
C VAL A 623 11.28 25.25 -41.16
N THR A 624 11.28 24.99 -42.44
CA THR A 624 11.42 23.69 -43.07
C THR A 624 12.89 23.45 -43.35
N THR A 625 13.24 22.14 -43.33
CA THR A 625 14.39 21.46 -43.98
C THR A 625 15.71 21.55 -43.20
N GLY A 626 16.44 20.52 -43.12
CA GLY A 626 16.77 19.39 -43.95
C GLY A 626 17.95 18.62 -43.36
N ASP A 627 17.99 17.38 -43.80
CA ASP A 627 18.98 16.30 -43.66
C ASP A 627 18.98 15.49 -42.37
#